data_00d798138896a211e273b91ca90b2023
#
_entry.id   00d798138896a211e273b91ca90b2023
#
_cell.length_a   1.000
_cell.length_b   1.000
_cell.length_c   1.000
_cell.angle_alpha   90.00
_cell.angle_beta   90.00
_cell.angle_gamma   90.00
#
_symmetry.space_group_name_H-M   'P 1'
#
loop_
_entity.id
_entity.type
_entity.pdbx_description
1 polymer ?
#
loop_
_entity_poly.entity_id
_entity_poly.type
_entity_poly.pdbx_seq_one_letter_code
_entity_poly.pdbx_strand_id
1 'polypeptide(L)'
;INYKDHLDSLKISFNLPEVISFDAVVKNGKFFKEGEGYEAASYRLGREMQAATDAFSYDFPQAFWFKGSAYSCGITCKADASSSTGYTGTFTIFKFDPSNRQCRENAHTRMGEFMTAVQKTVKKLQAETTGMTREQKVKAIHDYICKNVIYNNDGSSWVHSAGSLFLDENPAFVCEGYAKSMRILCYYMGINCACVSGLARSTATGSAGPHMWNYIQMEDNRWYLVDATWDDGTSTLYSDYLLVGRNSKGRYITIGEEREEYTSFSTQADGSAGPIFILPALTEKSYAENVTAAPLPTVTATPQPTATATPQPTATATPQPTVTATPAPAVQPTFSLPLRVKQSYKVSGKIKKVSTSNAKVVSVNKKGKITAKKVGKAKVTITYANGSTQIYSVKVQKGIVKTTGISLNKRSVTLAKKGKSFQLKVKLSPVTSQQKITYKSSNPDVVSVSAKGKLTARKKGTATITVKSGKKKMTCKVKVKK
;
A
#
# COMPACT_ATOMS: atom_id res chain seq x y z
N ILE A 1 5.87 -8.40 -2.65
CA ILE A 1 6.56 -7.89 -1.44
C ILE A 1 5.75 -8.34 -0.24
N ASN A 2 6.36 -9.13 0.64
CA ASN A 2 5.69 -9.60 1.84
C ASN A 2 5.81 -8.51 2.91
N TYR A 3 4.81 -7.66 3.01
CA TYR A 3 4.74 -6.53 3.94
C TYR A 3 5.11 -6.86 5.38
N LYS A 4 4.79 -8.06 5.82
CA LYS A 4 4.87 -8.43 7.22
C LYS A 4 6.27 -8.79 7.68
N ASP A 5 7.04 -9.41 6.79
CA ASP A 5 8.42 -9.78 7.10
C ASP A 5 9.37 -8.57 7.03
N HIS A 6 8.93 -7.49 6.32
CA HIS A 6 9.67 -6.23 6.19
C HIS A 6 9.26 -5.18 7.22
N LEU A 7 8.04 -5.24 7.76
CA LEU A 7 7.58 -4.31 8.80
C LEU A 7 8.36 -4.47 10.12
N ASP A 8 8.78 -5.68 10.48
CA ASP A 8 9.53 -5.91 11.71
C ASP A 8 10.97 -5.36 11.63
N SER A 9 11.59 -5.36 10.45
CA SER A 9 12.93 -4.79 10.21
C SER A 9 12.87 -3.39 9.59
N LEU A 10 11.75 -2.98 9.01
CA LEU A 10 11.57 -1.76 8.20
C LEU A 10 12.60 -1.64 7.08
N LYS A 11 13.16 -2.76 6.64
CA LYS A 11 14.16 -2.83 5.58
C LYS A 11 13.55 -3.47 4.35
N ILE A 12 13.64 -2.78 3.22
CA ILE A 12 13.20 -3.27 1.93
C ILE A 12 14.45 -3.52 1.10
N SER A 13 14.63 -4.75 0.64
CA SER A 13 15.74 -5.11 -0.23
C SER A 13 15.24 -5.28 -1.66
N PHE A 14 15.98 -4.74 -2.60
CA PHE A 14 15.72 -4.86 -4.03
C PHE A 14 16.95 -5.47 -4.70
N ASN A 15 16.72 -6.29 -5.71
CA ASN A 15 17.74 -6.66 -6.67
C ASN A 15 17.69 -5.68 -7.83
N LEU A 16 18.83 -5.17 -8.24
CA LEU A 16 18.91 -4.40 -9.47
C LEU A 16 18.48 -5.29 -10.65
N PRO A 17 17.66 -4.79 -11.58
CA PRO A 17 17.24 -5.56 -12.76
C PRO A 17 18.43 -5.92 -13.62
N GLU A 18 19.44 -5.06 -13.64
CA GLU A 18 20.72 -5.28 -14.32
C GLU A 18 21.87 -4.95 -13.40
N VAL A 19 22.99 -5.64 -13.60
CA VAL A 19 24.23 -5.36 -12.89
C VAL A 19 24.80 -4.04 -13.39
N ILE A 20 25.00 -3.08 -12.49
CA ILE A 20 25.65 -1.81 -12.81
C ILE A 20 27.13 -1.98 -12.52
N SER A 21 27.94 -2.06 -13.57
CA SER A 21 29.39 -2.16 -13.50
C SER A 21 30.08 -0.88 -13.97
N PHE A 22 31.28 -0.65 -13.49
CA PHE A 22 32.08 0.55 -13.80
C PHE A 22 33.57 0.28 -13.63
N ASP A 23 34.40 1.08 -14.29
CA ASP A 23 35.85 1.08 -14.08
C ASP A 23 36.14 1.63 -12.68
N ALA A 24 36.73 0.81 -11.83
CA ALA A 24 36.93 1.12 -10.43
C ALA A 24 38.36 1.62 -10.17
N VAL A 25 38.49 2.71 -9.44
CA VAL A 25 39.81 3.23 -9.00
C VAL A 25 40.24 2.49 -7.73
N VAL A 26 41.32 1.73 -7.82
CA VAL A 26 41.92 1.01 -6.69
C VAL A 26 43.36 1.50 -6.49
N LYS A 27 43.69 2.06 -5.31
CA LYS A 27 45.02 2.54 -4.92
C LYS A 27 45.45 1.79 -3.67
N ASN A 28 46.65 1.20 -3.69
CA ASN A 28 47.18 0.43 -2.55
C ASN A 28 46.22 -0.64 -2.01
N GLY A 29 45.52 -1.36 -2.92
CA GLY A 29 44.55 -2.39 -2.59
C GLY A 29 43.23 -1.88 -2.00
N LYS A 30 43.00 -0.55 -1.95
CA LYS A 30 41.78 0.06 -1.47
C LYS A 30 40.99 0.68 -2.61
N PHE A 31 39.67 0.43 -2.63
CA PHE A 31 38.73 1.05 -3.55
C PHE A 31 38.47 2.51 -3.15
N PHE A 32 38.47 3.39 -4.15
CA PHE A 32 38.09 4.79 -4.00
C PHE A 32 36.83 5.10 -4.78
N LYS A 33 35.89 5.82 -4.14
CA LYS A 33 34.63 6.27 -4.74
C LYS A 33 34.85 7.52 -5.60
N GLU A 34 35.68 7.39 -6.62
CA GLU A 34 36.09 8.48 -7.51
C GLU A 34 36.23 7.96 -8.94
N GLY A 35 36.34 8.91 -9.90
CA GLY A 35 36.51 8.63 -11.33
C GLY A 35 35.20 8.63 -12.10
N GLU A 36 35.27 8.99 -13.37
CA GLU A 36 34.09 9.14 -14.24
C GLU A 36 33.22 7.87 -14.30
N GLY A 37 33.84 6.70 -14.35
CA GLY A 37 33.12 5.42 -14.35
C GLY A 37 32.29 5.23 -13.07
N TYR A 38 32.85 5.52 -11.89
CA TYR A 38 32.11 5.44 -10.62
C TYR A 38 31.00 6.48 -10.54
N GLU A 39 31.27 7.72 -10.98
CA GLU A 39 30.28 8.81 -10.92
C GLU A 39 29.09 8.51 -11.83
N ALA A 40 29.31 8.08 -13.08
CA ALA A 40 28.26 7.68 -14.01
C ALA A 40 27.45 6.50 -13.47
N ALA A 41 28.10 5.47 -12.94
CA ALA A 41 27.43 4.31 -12.35
C ALA A 41 26.65 4.67 -11.08
N SER A 42 27.18 5.55 -10.24
CA SER A 42 26.50 6.06 -9.05
C SER A 42 25.25 6.88 -9.40
N TYR A 43 25.35 7.69 -10.44
CA TYR A 43 24.22 8.45 -10.95
C TYR A 43 23.13 7.53 -11.50
N ARG A 44 23.50 6.53 -12.31
CA ARG A 44 22.56 5.49 -12.80
C ARG A 44 21.91 4.75 -11.64
N LEU A 45 22.70 4.34 -10.64
CA LEU A 45 22.17 3.69 -9.43
C LEU A 45 21.16 4.59 -8.71
N GLY A 46 21.48 5.87 -8.51
CA GLY A 46 20.55 6.82 -7.87
C GLY A 46 19.21 6.92 -8.57
N ARG A 47 19.21 6.87 -9.91
CA ARG A 47 17.98 6.88 -10.71
C ARG A 47 17.15 5.61 -10.54
N GLU A 48 17.77 4.43 -10.63
CA GLU A 48 17.10 3.16 -10.40
C GLU A 48 16.49 3.09 -9.00
N MET A 49 17.21 3.62 -8.02
CA MET A 49 16.75 3.71 -6.64
C MET A 49 15.55 4.63 -6.50
N GLN A 50 15.58 5.80 -7.11
CA GLN A 50 14.45 6.74 -7.09
C GLN A 50 13.23 6.13 -7.77
N ALA A 51 13.42 5.52 -8.94
CA ALA A 51 12.35 4.82 -9.65
C ALA A 51 11.71 3.72 -8.81
N ALA A 52 12.53 2.89 -8.16
CA ALA A 52 12.05 1.81 -7.29
C ALA A 52 11.27 2.36 -6.07
N THR A 53 11.74 3.48 -5.50
CA THR A 53 11.08 4.16 -4.37
C THR A 53 9.71 4.69 -4.77
N ASP A 54 9.64 5.36 -5.90
CA ASP A 54 8.40 5.97 -6.39
C ASP A 54 7.42 4.89 -6.82
N ALA A 55 7.87 3.87 -7.56
CA ALA A 55 7.04 2.72 -7.91
C ALA A 55 6.45 2.06 -6.66
N PHE A 56 7.27 1.85 -5.62
CA PHE A 56 6.79 1.31 -4.36
C PHE A 56 5.75 2.21 -3.69
N SER A 57 6.01 3.52 -3.65
CA SER A 57 5.11 4.50 -3.03
C SER A 57 3.77 4.62 -3.78
N TYR A 58 3.78 4.46 -5.10
CA TYR A 58 2.59 4.59 -5.94
C TYR A 58 1.79 3.29 -6.01
N ASP A 59 2.46 2.15 -6.07
CA ASP A 59 1.79 0.85 -6.12
C ASP A 59 1.28 0.38 -4.75
N PHE A 60 1.95 0.81 -3.69
CA PHE A 60 1.67 0.43 -2.32
C PHE A 60 1.48 1.64 -1.40
N PRO A 61 0.55 2.57 -1.70
CA PRO A 61 0.34 3.77 -0.90
C PRO A 61 -0.17 3.49 0.52
N GLN A 62 -0.65 2.26 0.79
CA GLN A 62 -0.93 1.78 2.14
C GLN A 62 0.34 1.67 3.00
N ALA A 63 1.54 1.67 2.41
CA ALA A 63 2.79 1.86 3.13
C ALA A 63 3.01 3.35 3.44
N PHE A 64 2.01 4.01 4.00
CA PHE A 64 1.98 5.45 4.30
C PHE A 64 3.16 5.94 5.16
N TRP A 65 3.83 5.02 5.83
CA TRP A 65 5.02 5.24 6.63
C TRP A 65 6.31 5.33 5.79
N PHE A 66 6.27 4.90 4.53
CA PHE A 66 7.43 4.87 3.65
C PHE A 66 7.66 6.24 3.02
N LYS A 67 8.61 7.00 3.57
CA LYS A 67 9.02 8.28 3.02
C LYS A 67 10.46 8.62 3.41
N GLY A 68 11.22 9.17 2.45
CA GLY A 68 12.56 9.70 2.71
C GLY A 68 13.52 8.65 3.22
N SER A 69 13.90 7.71 2.40
CA SER A 69 14.74 6.58 2.79
C SER A 69 16.20 6.88 2.51
N ALA A 70 17.06 6.58 3.47
CA ALA A 70 18.46 6.34 3.19
C ALA A 70 18.58 4.96 2.54
N TYR A 71 19.44 4.83 1.56
CA TYR A 71 19.74 3.54 0.96
C TYR A 71 21.24 3.21 1.09
N SER A 72 21.52 1.93 1.15
CA SER A 72 22.87 1.40 1.07
C SER A 72 22.97 0.35 -0.02
N CYS A 73 24.06 0.34 -0.75
CA CYS A 73 24.35 -0.69 -1.73
C CYS A 73 25.69 -1.35 -1.41
N GLY A 74 25.80 -2.61 -1.75
CA GLY A 74 27.09 -3.30 -1.77
C GLY A 74 27.87 -2.95 -3.05
N ILE A 75 29.15 -2.70 -2.91
CA ILE A 75 30.10 -2.55 -4.02
C ILE A 75 31.09 -3.69 -3.92
N THR A 76 31.27 -4.41 -5.02
CA THR A 76 32.31 -5.43 -5.15
C THR A 76 33.29 -4.96 -6.21
N CYS A 77 34.58 -4.96 -5.88
CA CYS A 77 35.64 -4.68 -6.85
C CYS A 77 36.44 -5.94 -7.12
N LYS A 78 36.69 -6.22 -8.41
CA LYS A 78 37.50 -7.34 -8.87
C LYS A 78 38.56 -6.84 -9.83
N ALA A 79 39.73 -7.46 -9.83
CA ALA A 79 40.73 -7.25 -10.87
C ALA A 79 40.16 -7.64 -12.22
N ASP A 80 40.32 -6.80 -13.23
CA ASP A 80 39.78 -6.99 -14.57
C ASP A 80 40.72 -6.32 -15.59
N ALA A 81 41.44 -7.13 -16.34
CA ALA A 81 42.36 -6.65 -17.34
C ALA A 81 41.72 -5.90 -18.51
N SER A 82 40.40 -6.08 -18.70
CA SER A 82 39.64 -5.36 -19.73
C SER A 82 39.18 -3.97 -19.29
N SER A 83 39.21 -3.68 -17.99
CA SER A 83 38.92 -2.35 -17.44
C SER A 83 40.06 -1.37 -17.69
N SER A 84 39.74 -0.12 -18.00
CA SER A 84 40.72 0.95 -18.21
C SER A 84 41.58 1.24 -16.96
N THR A 85 41.10 0.86 -15.77
CA THR A 85 41.77 1.04 -14.47
C THR A 85 42.37 -0.27 -13.94
N GLY A 86 42.25 -1.38 -14.67
CA GLY A 86 42.61 -2.72 -14.19
C GLY A 86 41.66 -3.34 -13.18
N TYR A 87 40.57 -2.67 -12.85
CA TYR A 87 39.55 -3.16 -11.89
C TYR A 87 38.15 -2.81 -12.33
N THR A 88 37.23 -3.76 -12.20
CA THR A 88 35.79 -3.54 -12.36
C THR A 88 35.10 -3.50 -11.02
N GLY A 89 34.39 -2.41 -10.74
CA GLY A 89 33.47 -2.25 -9.65
C GLY A 89 32.05 -2.60 -10.07
N THR A 90 31.28 -3.15 -9.14
CA THR A 90 29.89 -3.57 -9.41
C THR A 90 29.00 -3.23 -8.24
N PHE A 91 27.85 -2.56 -8.50
CA PHE A 91 26.77 -2.41 -7.56
C PHE A 91 25.82 -3.62 -7.67
N THR A 92 25.66 -4.39 -6.61
CA THR A 92 24.91 -5.65 -6.68
C THR A 92 23.61 -5.66 -5.87
N ILE A 93 23.60 -5.01 -4.73
CA ILE A 93 22.44 -5.03 -3.80
C ILE A 93 22.28 -3.67 -3.19
N PHE A 94 21.03 -3.22 -3.05
CA PHE A 94 20.72 -2.06 -2.23
C PHE A 94 19.59 -2.36 -1.24
N LYS A 95 19.59 -1.61 -0.16
CA LYS A 95 18.61 -1.69 0.92
C LYS A 95 18.06 -0.30 1.17
N PHE A 96 16.74 -0.19 1.25
CA PHE A 96 16.10 0.97 1.82
C PHE A 96 15.98 0.77 3.33
N ASP A 97 16.50 1.72 4.08
CA ASP A 97 16.29 1.80 5.52
C ASP A 97 15.52 3.09 5.79
N PRO A 98 14.26 3.03 6.20
CA PRO A 98 13.53 4.23 6.59
C PRO A 98 14.22 4.82 7.81
N SER A 99 15.13 5.75 7.58
CA SER A 99 15.91 6.44 8.61
C SER A 99 15.06 7.40 9.43
N ASN A 100 13.87 7.76 8.92
CA ASN A 100 12.97 8.68 9.60
C ASN A 100 12.28 7.98 10.78
N ARG A 101 12.53 8.51 12.00
CA ARG A 101 11.93 8.02 13.24
C ARG A 101 10.39 7.99 13.19
N GLN A 102 9.78 9.00 12.56
CA GLN A 102 8.33 9.11 12.42
C GLN A 102 7.77 8.01 11.50
N CYS A 103 8.48 7.66 10.42
CA CYS A 103 8.09 6.54 9.57
C CYS A 103 8.07 5.22 10.35
N ARG A 104 9.10 4.96 11.16
CA ARG A 104 9.17 3.76 12.01
C ARG A 104 8.07 3.72 13.07
N GLU A 105 7.81 4.85 13.71
CA GLU A 105 6.71 4.96 14.69
C GLU A 105 5.35 4.73 14.02
N ASN A 106 5.10 5.30 12.87
CA ASN A 106 3.86 5.12 12.12
C ASN A 106 3.68 3.66 11.66
N ALA A 107 4.74 3.03 11.13
CA ALA A 107 4.68 1.63 10.70
C ALA A 107 4.33 0.68 11.85
N HIS A 108 4.98 0.85 13.00
CA HIS A 108 4.81 -0.05 14.14
C HIS A 108 3.54 0.21 14.96
N THR A 109 3.05 1.45 14.99
CA THR A 109 1.99 1.84 15.92
C THR A 109 0.66 2.11 15.26
N ARG A 110 0.64 2.57 14.02
CA ARG A 110 -0.57 3.02 13.33
C ARG A 110 -1.05 2.12 12.19
N MET A 111 -0.22 1.16 11.72
CA MET A 111 -0.59 0.32 10.57
C MET A 111 -1.88 -0.51 10.83
N GLY A 112 -2.04 -1.05 12.04
CA GLY A 112 -3.26 -1.79 12.40
C GLY A 112 -4.49 -0.93 12.45
N GLU A 113 -4.37 0.30 12.95
CA GLU A 113 -5.44 1.30 12.99
C GLU A 113 -5.79 1.76 11.58
N PHE A 114 -4.78 2.07 10.78
CA PHE A 114 -4.93 2.44 9.38
C PHE A 114 -5.69 1.37 8.57
N MET A 115 -5.24 0.11 8.62
CA MET A 115 -5.91 -0.97 7.89
C MET A 115 -7.34 -1.22 8.37
N THR A 116 -7.62 -1.00 9.65
CA THR A 116 -8.98 -1.09 10.20
C THR A 116 -9.86 0.04 9.64
N ALA A 117 -9.35 1.26 9.58
CA ALA A 117 -10.07 2.41 9.04
C ALA A 117 -10.30 2.28 7.52
N VAL A 118 -9.29 1.83 6.76
CA VAL A 118 -9.44 1.51 5.33
C VAL A 118 -10.54 0.48 5.12
N GLN A 119 -10.52 -0.63 5.85
CA GLN A 119 -11.55 -1.67 5.74
C GLN A 119 -12.95 -1.16 6.11
N LYS A 120 -13.06 -0.30 7.12
CA LYS A 120 -14.33 0.33 7.50
C LYS A 120 -14.86 1.21 6.37
N THR A 121 -14.00 2.05 5.79
CA THR A 121 -14.35 2.93 4.66
C THR A 121 -14.75 2.13 3.42
N VAL A 122 -13.98 1.11 3.07
CA VAL A 122 -14.29 0.22 1.93
C VAL A 122 -15.63 -0.48 2.13
N LYS A 123 -15.92 -1.00 3.32
CA LYS A 123 -17.23 -1.62 3.61
C LYS A 123 -18.38 -0.63 3.44
N LYS A 124 -18.20 0.61 3.91
CA LYS A 124 -19.19 1.67 3.73
C LYS A 124 -19.45 1.90 2.25
N LEU A 125 -18.39 2.17 1.46
CA LEU A 125 -18.50 2.41 0.02
C LEU A 125 -19.10 1.20 -0.74
N GLN A 126 -18.74 -0.03 -0.39
CA GLN A 126 -19.32 -1.24 -0.98
C GLN A 126 -20.83 -1.36 -0.73
N ALA A 127 -21.28 -1.04 0.48
CA ALA A 127 -22.69 -1.06 0.83
C ALA A 127 -23.47 0.03 0.06
N GLU A 128 -22.93 1.25 0.02
CA GLU A 128 -23.52 2.40 -0.67
C GLU A 128 -23.57 2.22 -2.20
N THR A 129 -22.67 1.42 -2.76
CA THR A 129 -22.54 1.21 -4.21
C THR A 129 -22.96 -0.18 -4.67
N THR A 130 -23.74 -0.91 -3.86
CA THR A 130 -24.25 -2.23 -4.22
C THR A 130 -25.14 -2.12 -5.48
N GLY A 131 -24.85 -2.96 -6.49
CA GLY A 131 -25.59 -2.94 -7.76
C GLY A 131 -25.19 -1.80 -8.73
N MET A 132 -24.31 -0.88 -8.32
CA MET A 132 -23.87 0.22 -9.16
C MET A 132 -22.82 -0.20 -10.20
N THR A 133 -22.76 0.53 -11.32
CA THR A 133 -21.72 0.41 -12.34
C THR A 133 -20.33 0.76 -11.78
N ARG A 134 -19.25 0.43 -12.51
CA ARG A 134 -17.90 0.84 -12.12
C ARG A 134 -17.76 2.34 -12.11
N GLU A 135 -18.34 3.05 -13.07
CA GLU A 135 -18.36 4.51 -13.13
C GLU A 135 -18.93 5.10 -11.84
N GLN A 136 -20.11 4.64 -11.43
CA GLN A 136 -20.75 5.10 -10.19
C GLN A 136 -19.91 4.78 -8.95
N LYS A 137 -19.22 3.63 -8.92
CA LYS A 137 -18.29 3.27 -7.85
C LYS A 137 -17.06 4.18 -7.81
N VAL A 138 -16.47 4.48 -8.98
CA VAL A 138 -15.35 5.43 -9.08
C VAL A 138 -15.77 6.81 -8.61
N LYS A 139 -16.96 7.27 -9.05
CA LYS A 139 -17.51 8.54 -8.58
C LYS A 139 -17.74 8.56 -7.07
N ALA A 140 -18.26 7.48 -6.49
CA ALA A 140 -18.48 7.40 -5.05
C ALA A 140 -17.16 7.47 -4.25
N ILE A 141 -16.09 6.84 -4.74
CA ILE A 141 -14.76 6.92 -4.15
C ILE A 141 -14.22 8.36 -4.24
N HIS A 142 -14.30 8.96 -5.44
CA HIS A 142 -13.90 10.34 -5.70
C HIS A 142 -14.60 11.30 -4.74
N ASP A 143 -15.92 11.27 -4.71
CA ASP A 143 -16.75 12.14 -3.87
C ASP A 143 -16.48 11.92 -2.39
N TYR A 144 -16.21 10.67 -1.98
CA TYR A 144 -15.87 10.37 -0.60
C TYR A 144 -14.57 11.06 -0.19
N ILE A 145 -13.53 11.02 -1.02
CA ILE A 145 -12.25 11.67 -0.73
C ILE A 145 -12.46 13.17 -0.63
N CYS A 146 -13.03 13.81 -1.65
CA CYS A 146 -13.23 15.25 -1.68
C CYS A 146 -14.08 15.78 -0.52
N LYS A 147 -15.09 15.02 -0.07
CA LYS A 147 -15.97 15.43 1.06
C LYS A 147 -15.35 15.24 2.45
N ASN A 148 -14.30 14.46 2.58
CA ASN A 148 -13.70 14.12 3.88
C ASN A 148 -12.29 14.67 4.07
N VAL A 149 -11.80 15.51 3.17
CA VAL A 149 -10.43 16.04 3.20
C VAL A 149 -10.44 17.54 2.94
N ILE A 150 -9.46 18.22 3.51
CA ILE A 150 -9.18 19.63 3.22
C ILE A 150 -7.83 19.69 2.50
N TYR A 151 -7.75 20.40 1.36
CA TYR A 151 -6.47 20.65 0.72
C TYR A 151 -5.64 21.60 1.59
N ASN A 152 -4.52 21.09 2.11
CA ASN A 152 -3.62 21.87 2.95
C ASN A 152 -2.18 21.43 2.78
N ASN A 153 -1.29 22.38 2.67
CA ASN A 153 0.16 22.15 2.62
C ASN A 153 0.81 22.83 3.84
N ASP A 154 0.93 22.10 4.93
CA ASP A 154 1.61 22.57 6.14
C ASP A 154 3.14 22.35 6.10
N GLY A 155 3.67 21.90 4.97
CA GLY A 155 5.08 21.57 4.77
C GLY A 155 5.53 20.26 5.45
N SER A 156 4.63 19.58 6.17
CA SER A 156 4.94 18.29 6.79
C SER A 156 4.98 17.17 5.74
N SER A 157 5.68 16.11 6.07
CA SER A 157 5.67 14.92 5.23
C SER A 157 4.34 14.15 5.28
N TRP A 158 3.52 14.42 6.27
CA TRP A 158 2.25 13.73 6.50
C TRP A 158 1.19 14.07 5.45
N VAL A 159 1.17 15.34 4.99
CA VAL A 159 0.24 15.80 3.95
C VAL A 159 0.43 15.16 2.57
N HIS A 160 1.54 14.45 2.38
CA HIS A 160 1.83 13.65 1.18
C HIS A 160 1.38 12.19 1.30
N SER A 161 0.71 11.85 2.41
CA SER A 161 0.34 10.47 2.74
C SER A 161 -1.17 10.30 2.75
N ALA A 162 -1.65 9.19 2.21
CA ALA A 162 -3.04 8.77 2.40
C ALA A 162 -3.39 8.45 3.87
N GLY A 163 -2.38 8.39 4.75
CA GLY A 163 -2.58 8.10 6.17
C GLY A 163 -3.54 9.06 6.85
N SER A 164 -3.51 10.33 6.46
CA SER A 164 -4.36 11.37 7.04
C SER A 164 -5.85 11.06 6.87
N LEU A 165 -6.32 10.64 5.68
CA LEU A 165 -7.73 10.29 5.44
C LEU A 165 -8.26 9.21 6.41
N PHE A 166 -7.40 8.31 6.84
CA PHE A 166 -7.82 7.13 7.60
C PHE A 166 -7.50 7.21 9.09
N LEU A 167 -6.64 8.15 9.50
CA LEU A 167 -6.10 8.17 10.85
C LEU A 167 -6.36 9.47 11.60
N ASP A 168 -6.63 10.56 10.90
CA ASP A 168 -6.84 11.86 11.51
C ASP A 168 -8.32 12.18 11.68
N GLU A 169 -8.66 13.01 12.66
CA GLU A 169 -10.02 13.49 12.88
C GLU A 169 -10.42 14.57 11.86
N ASN A 170 -9.44 15.35 11.40
CA ASN A 170 -9.58 16.39 10.37
C ASN A 170 -8.55 16.11 9.28
N PRO A 171 -8.86 15.24 8.30
CA PRO A 171 -7.93 14.89 7.28
C PRO A 171 -7.53 16.06 6.40
N ALA A 172 -6.22 16.23 6.18
CA ALA A 172 -5.69 17.28 5.32
C ALA A 172 -4.47 16.77 4.56
N PHE A 173 -4.43 17.01 3.25
CA PHE A 173 -3.28 16.64 2.44
C PHE A 173 -3.22 17.40 1.10
N VAL A 174 -2.09 17.26 0.39
CA VAL A 174 -1.87 17.78 -0.96
C VAL A 174 -2.23 16.72 -2.02
N CYS A 175 -2.06 17.05 -3.28
CA CYS A 175 -2.41 16.18 -4.42
C CYS A 175 -1.94 14.71 -4.28
N GLU A 176 -0.76 14.49 -3.71
CA GLU A 176 -0.22 13.15 -3.49
C GLU A 176 -1.09 12.32 -2.53
N GLY A 177 -1.62 12.94 -1.48
CA GLY A 177 -2.55 12.29 -0.55
C GLY A 177 -3.87 11.91 -1.20
N TYR A 178 -4.43 12.80 -2.07
CA TYR A 178 -5.63 12.52 -2.87
C TYR A 178 -5.43 11.32 -3.79
N ALA A 179 -4.36 11.34 -4.59
CA ALA A 179 -4.07 10.28 -5.56
C ALA A 179 -3.80 8.93 -4.88
N LYS A 180 -3.07 8.93 -3.77
CA LYS A 180 -2.80 7.72 -2.97
C LYS A 180 -4.06 7.16 -2.30
N SER A 181 -4.94 8.03 -1.81
CA SER A 181 -6.23 7.62 -1.23
C SER A 181 -7.14 6.97 -2.27
N MET A 182 -7.22 7.57 -3.46
CA MET A 182 -7.94 7.01 -4.61
C MET A 182 -7.40 5.61 -4.97
N ARG A 183 -6.07 5.46 -5.07
CA ARG A 183 -5.41 4.19 -5.36
C ARG A 183 -5.77 3.11 -4.33
N ILE A 184 -5.75 3.44 -3.03
CA ILE A 184 -6.08 2.51 -1.94
C ILE A 184 -7.54 2.06 -2.03
N LEU A 185 -8.47 3.01 -2.15
CA LEU A 185 -9.89 2.69 -2.17
C LEU A 185 -10.27 1.91 -3.42
N CYS A 186 -9.77 2.30 -4.60
CA CYS A 186 -9.94 1.54 -5.84
C CYS A 186 -9.42 0.11 -5.71
N TYR A 187 -8.21 -0.08 -5.16
CA TYR A 187 -7.62 -1.41 -4.97
C TYR A 187 -8.54 -2.33 -4.16
N TYR A 188 -9.06 -1.86 -3.03
CA TYR A 188 -9.94 -2.66 -2.18
C TYR A 188 -11.36 -2.79 -2.72
N MET A 189 -11.76 -1.94 -3.66
CA MET A 189 -13.01 -2.05 -4.42
C MET A 189 -12.89 -2.90 -5.70
N GLY A 190 -11.69 -3.43 -6.01
CA GLY A 190 -11.42 -4.27 -7.17
C GLY A 190 -11.35 -3.48 -8.49
N ILE A 191 -10.97 -2.22 -8.43
CA ILE A 191 -10.83 -1.32 -9.58
C ILE A 191 -9.34 -1.04 -9.81
N ASN A 192 -8.86 -1.26 -11.04
CA ASN A 192 -7.49 -0.96 -11.40
C ASN A 192 -7.29 0.57 -11.45
N CYS A 193 -6.32 1.04 -10.69
CA CYS A 193 -6.00 2.46 -10.56
C CYS A 193 -4.47 2.62 -10.50
N ALA A 194 -3.90 3.57 -11.19
CA ALA A 194 -2.49 3.93 -11.13
C ALA A 194 -2.35 5.36 -10.58
N CYS A 195 -1.34 5.60 -9.73
CA CYS A 195 -0.91 6.95 -9.42
C CYS A 195 -0.02 7.46 -10.54
N VAL A 196 -0.25 8.68 -10.97
CA VAL A 196 0.50 9.36 -12.03
C VAL A 196 1.03 10.67 -11.48
N SER A 197 2.33 10.89 -11.60
CA SER A 197 2.97 12.16 -11.28
C SER A 197 3.40 12.89 -12.55
N GLY A 198 3.43 14.21 -12.48
CA GLY A 198 3.78 15.02 -13.62
C GLY A 198 3.74 16.50 -13.32
N LEU A 199 3.58 17.29 -14.37
CA LEU A 199 3.32 18.72 -14.31
C LEU A 199 1.87 19.00 -14.67
N ALA A 200 1.23 19.93 -13.98
CA ALA A 200 -0.09 20.43 -14.30
C ALA A 200 -0.11 21.96 -14.38
N ARG A 201 -0.89 22.50 -15.31
CA ARG A 201 -1.05 23.95 -15.53
C ARG A 201 -2.51 24.31 -15.80
N SER A 202 -2.92 25.49 -15.41
CA SER A 202 -4.27 25.99 -15.64
C SER A 202 -4.45 26.78 -16.96
N THR A 203 -3.36 27.03 -17.68
CA THR A 203 -3.39 27.71 -18.99
C THR A 203 -2.36 27.09 -19.92
N ALA A 204 -2.60 27.11 -21.24
CA ALA A 204 -1.69 26.54 -22.23
C ALA A 204 -0.27 27.13 -22.18
N THR A 205 -0.13 28.41 -21.78
CA THR A 205 1.16 29.11 -21.67
C THR A 205 1.58 29.39 -20.24
N GLY A 206 0.81 28.95 -19.25
CA GLY A 206 1.10 29.14 -17.83
C GLY A 206 2.22 28.25 -17.32
N SER A 207 2.81 28.67 -16.21
CA SER A 207 3.78 27.83 -15.52
C SER A 207 3.12 26.54 -15.03
N ALA A 208 3.73 25.40 -15.37
CA ALA A 208 3.32 24.12 -14.86
C ALA A 208 4.00 23.83 -13.52
N GLY A 209 3.26 23.26 -12.58
CA GLY A 209 3.77 22.85 -11.27
C GLY A 209 3.69 21.34 -11.07
N PRO A 210 4.53 20.78 -10.18
CA PRO A 210 4.47 19.37 -9.82
C PRO A 210 3.08 19.00 -9.30
N HIS A 211 2.52 17.90 -9.81
CA HIS A 211 1.19 17.44 -9.46
C HIS A 211 1.07 15.92 -9.54
N MET A 212 0.07 15.35 -8.86
CA MET A 212 -0.22 13.93 -8.89
C MET A 212 -1.73 13.72 -9.05
N TRP A 213 -2.09 12.74 -9.90
CA TRP A 213 -3.46 12.33 -10.21
C TRP A 213 -3.53 10.81 -10.40
N ASN A 214 -4.66 10.31 -10.91
CA ASN A 214 -4.83 8.89 -11.15
C ASN A 214 -5.22 8.58 -12.59
N TYR A 215 -4.83 7.40 -13.06
CA TYR A 215 -5.47 6.72 -14.18
C TYR A 215 -6.26 5.53 -13.66
N ILE A 216 -7.50 5.39 -14.14
CA ILE A 216 -8.42 4.32 -13.73
C ILE A 216 -8.82 3.51 -14.96
N GLN A 217 -8.69 2.18 -14.88
CA GLN A 217 -9.14 1.28 -15.92
C GLN A 217 -10.63 0.96 -15.76
N MET A 218 -11.38 1.23 -16.83
CA MET A 218 -12.81 0.96 -16.89
C MET A 218 -13.10 -0.40 -17.56
N GLU A 219 -14.40 -0.75 -17.68
CA GLU A 219 -14.83 -2.04 -18.22
C GLU A 219 -14.46 -2.24 -19.70
N ASP A 220 -14.26 -1.17 -20.43
CA ASP A 220 -13.79 -1.16 -21.82
C ASP A 220 -12.29 -1.39 -21.99
N ASN A 221 -11.60 -1.72 -20.88
CA ASN A 221 -10.15 -1.91 -20.77
C ASN A 221 -9.30 -0.68 -21.09
N ARG A 222 -9.91 0.50 -21.25
CA ARG A 222 -9.19 1.76 -21.46
C ARG A 222 -8.93 2.45 -20.12
N TRP A 223 -7.97 3.37 -20.14
CA TRP A 223 -7.56 4.14 -18.97
C TRP A 223 -7.99 5.59 -19.08
N TYR A 224 -8.59 6.11 -18.03
CA TYR A 224 -9.17 7.45 -17.92
C TYR A 224 -8.56 8.20 -16.75
N LEU A 225 -8.35 9.49 -16.91
CA LEU A 225 -7.84 10.36 -15.87
C LEU A 225 -8.92 10.65 -14.82
N VAL A 226 -8.50 10.64 -13.56
CA VAL A 226 -9.27 11.16 -12.42
C VAL A 226 -8.35 12.02 -11.59
N ASP A 227 -8.78 13.25 -11.27
CA ASP A 227 -8.04 14.15 -10.39
C ASP A 227 -8.95 14.74 -9.30
N ALA A 228 -9.07 14.01 -8.22
CA ALA A 228 -9.87 14.42 -7.08
C ALA A 228 -9.36 15.71 -6.41
N THR A 229 -8.07 16.06 -6.58
CA THR A 229 -7.53 17.32 -6.05
C THR A 229 -8.12 18.53 -6.75
N TRP A 230 -8.20 18.49 -8.08
CA TRP A 230 -8.71 19.60 -8.87
C TRP A 230 -10.22 19.63 -8.92
N ASP A 231 -10.89 18.53 -8.59
CA ASP A 231 -12.35 18.48 -8.41
C ASP A 231 -12.80 18.84 -6.99
N ASP A 232 -11.89 18.88 -6.02
CA ASP A 232 -12.17 19.33 -4.65
C ASP A 232 -12.15 20.86 -4.56
N GLY A 233 -13.29 21.48 -4.73
CA GLY A 233 -13.47 22.91 -4.49
C GLY A 233 -13.85 23.19 -3.04
N THR A 234 -13.41 24.32 -2.49
CA THR A 234 -13.60 24.70 -1.07
C THR A 234 -15.05 24.63 -0.59
N SER A 235 -16.02 24.78 -1.48
CA SER A 235 -17.47 24.74 -1.17
C SER A 235 -18.29 23.98 -2.21
N THR A 236 -17.68 23.56 -3.30
CA THR A 236 -18.35 22.90 -4.43
C THR A 236 -17.53 21.72 -4.89
N LEU A 237 -18.15 20.56 -4.93
CA LEU A 237 -17.57 19.37 -5.51
C LEU A 237 -17.77 19.42 -7.04
N TYR A 238 -16.67 19.35 -7.77
CA TYR A 238 -16.67 19.31 -9.23
C TYR A 238 -16.49 17.86 -9.73
N SER A 239 -16.62 17.67 -11.03
CA SER A 239 -16.34 16.41 -11.72
C SER A 239 -15.76 16.65 -13.12
N ASP A 240 -15.08 17.79 -13.28
CA ASP A 240 -14.44 18.19 -14.55
C ASP A 240 -13.26 17.26 -14.89
N TYR A 241 -12.72 16.57 -13.89
CA TYR A 241 -11.58 15.65 -14.00
C TYR A 241 -11.94 14.20 -13.61
N LEU A 242 -13.21 13.83 -13.73
CA LEU A 242 -13.69 12.49 -13.43
C LEU A 242 -13.82 11.65 -14.71
N LEU A 243 -12.96 10.64 -14.88
CA LEU A 243 -12.95 9.70 -16.01
C LEU A 243 -12.85 10.39 -17.39
N VAL A 244 -11.94 11.34 -17.49
CA VAL A 244 -11.71 12.12 -18.71
C VAL A 244 -10.55 11.55 -19.55
N GLY A 245 -10.54 11.86 -20.85
CA GLY A 245 -9.49 11.49 -21.79
C GLY A 245 -8.60 12.69 -22.17
N ARG A 246 -7.56 12.43 -22.98
CA ARG A 246 -6.57 13.44 -23.37
C ARG A 246 -7.18 14.64 -24.09
N ASN A 247 -8.16 14.41 -24.94
CA ASN A 247 -8.85 15.44 -25.71
C ASN A 247 -10.09 16.00 -24.99
N SER A 248 -10.44 15.47 -23.82
CA SER A 248 -11.52 16.04 -23.01
C SER A 248 -11.14 17.43 -22.53
N LYS A 249 -12.14 18.29 -22.44
CA LYS A 249 -11.97 19.62 -21.86
C LYS A 249 -11.89 19.49 -20.34
N GLY A 250 -10.78 19.94 -19.77
CA GLY A 250 -10.69 20.18 -18.34
C GLY A 250 -11.38 21.49 -17.96
N ARG A 251 -11.20 21.95 -16.74
CA ARG A 251 -11.80 23.21 -16.28
C ARG A 251 -11.30 24.43 -17.07
N TYR A 252 -10.08 24.39 -17.55
CA TYR A 252 -9.41 25.53 -18.18
C TYR A 252 -9.09 25.28 -19.65
N ILE A 253 -8.35 24.20 -19.93
CA ILE A 253 -7.89 23.81 -21.27
C ILE A 253 -8.11 22.29 -21.47
N THR A 254 -7.67 21.71 -22.57
CA THR A 254 -7.77 20.26 -22.74
C THR A 254 -6.81 19.51 -21.79
N ILE A 255 -7.17 18.30 -21.40
CA ILE A 255 -6.37 17.48 -20.48
C ILE A 255 -4.94 17.27 -21.02
N GLY A 256 -4.79 17.04 -22.32
CA GLY A 256 -3.48 16.86 -22.95
C GLY A 256 -2.59 18.12 -22.95
N GLU A 257 -3.20 19.30 -22.85
CA GLU A 257 -2.49 20.57 -22.70
C GLU A 257 -2.21 20.91 -21.23
N GLU A 258 -3.10 20.48 -20.33
CA GLU A 258 -2.97 20.71 -18.88
C GLU A 258 -1.91 19.82 -18.24
N ARG A 259 -1.71 18.60 -18.75
CA ARG A 259 -0.98 17.54 -18.07
C ARG A 259 0.21 17.05 -18.87
N GLU A 260 1.34 16.93 -18.19
CA GLU A 260 2.56 16.31 -18.69
C GLU A 260 2.99 15.26 -17.68
N GLU A 261 2.89 13.98 -18.06
CA GLU A 261 3.27 12.87 -17.17
C GLU A 261 4.80 12.76 -17.07
N TYR A 262 5.31 12.50 -15.89
CA TYR A 262 6.67 12.06 -15.73
C TYR A 262 6.80 10.59 -16.12
N THR A 263 7.15 10.35 -17.36
CA THR A 263 7.49 9.01 -17.85
C THR A 263 8.96 8.67 -17.63
N SER A 264 9.77 9.68 -17.31
CA SER A 264 11.19 9.53 -16.98
C SER A 264 11.58 10.51 -15.90
N PHE A 265 12.39 10.07 -14.93
CA PHE A 265 13.06 10.98 -14.03
C PHE A 265 14.17 11.71 -14.75
N SER A 266 14.05 13.02 -14.74
CA SER A 266 14.99 14.04 -15.19
C SER A 266 15.76 13.76 -16.48
N THR A 267 15.73 14.73 -17.35
CA THR A 267 16.76 14.96 -18.36
C THR A 267 18.13 14.81 -17.73
N GLN A 268 18.85 13.80 -18.15
CA GLN A 268 20.24 13.61 -17.77
C GLN A 268 21.11 14.70 -18.35
N ALA A 269 22.22 14.98 -17.68
CA ALA A 269 23.26 15.81 -18.24
C ALA A 269 23.81 15.25 -19.57
N ASP A 270 23.63 13.94 -19.84
CA ASP A 270 24.04 13.26 -21.06
C ASP A 270 22.90 13.06 -22.08
N GLY A 271 21.69 13.58 -21.81
CA GLY A 271 20.54 13.46 -22.69
C GLY A 271 19.91 12.08 -22.80
N SER A 272 20.42 11.06 -22.10
CA SER A 272 19.89 9.70 -22.13
C SER A 272 18.77 9.51 -21.11
N ALA A 273 17.53 9.70 -21.51
CA ALA A 273 16.36 9.37 -20.68
C ALA A 273 15.68 8.13 -21.24
N GLY A 274 15.63 7.05 -20.47
CA GLY A 274 14.70 5.97 -20.68
C GLY A 274 13.48 6.13 -19.77
N PRO A 275 12.31 5.62 -20.16
CA PRO A 275 11.15 5.62 -19.27
C PRO A 275 11.46 4.76 -18.04
N ILE A 276 11.26 5.34 -16.85
CA ILE A 276 11.43 4.64 -15.57
C ILE A 276 10.14 3.89 -15.22
N PHE A 277 8.99 4.45 -15.65
CA PHE A 277 7.69 3.81 -15.57
C PHE A 277 7.09 3.65 -16.96
N ILE A 278 6.37 2.56 -17.15
CA ILE A 278 5.46 2.41 -18.28
C ILE A 278 4.07 2.70 -17.74
N LEU A 279 3.60 3.92 -17.95
CA LEU A 279 2.23 4.30 -17.64
C LEU A 279 1.28 3.70 -18.68
N PRO A 280 0.07 3.29 -18.29
CA PRO A 280 -0.94 2.91 -19.25
C PRO A 280 -1.31 4.11 -20.13
N ALA A 281 -1.58 3.86 -21.40
CA ALA A 281 -1.96 4.91 -22.32
C ALA A 281 -3.32 5.52 -21.92
N LEU A 282 -3.35 6.84 -21.71
CA LEU A 282 -4.58 7.58 -21.49
C LEU A 282 -5.40 7.60 -22.78
N THR A 283 -6.69 7.29 -22.69
CA THR A 283 -7.63 7.39 -23.83
C THR A 283 -7.78 8.83 -24.32
N GLU A 284 -8.21 8.98 -25.58
CA GLU A 284 -8.43 10.31 -26.16
C GLU A 284 -9.72 10.97 -25.68
N LYS A 285 -10.80 10.22 -25.53
CA LYS A 285 -12.13 10.67 -25.13
C LYS A 285 -12.45 10.31 -23.70
N SER A 286 -13.40 11.02 -23.08
CA SER A 286 -13.95 10.68 -21.78
C SER A 286 -14.65 9.31 -21.81
N TYR A 287 -14.87 8.72 -20.63
CA TYR A 287 -15.61 7.46 -20.52
C TYR A 287 -17.03 7.60 -21.04
N ALA A 288 -17.73 8.67 -20.68
CA ALA A 288 -19.10 8.95 -21.14
C ALA A 288 -19.18 9.00 -22.68
N GLU A 289 -18.23 9.69 -23.35
CA GLU A 289 -18.17 9.75 -24.81
C GLU A 289 -17.88 8.39 -25.46
N ASN A 290 -17.05 7.56 -24.83
CA ASN A 290 -16.71 6.25 -25.37
C ASN A 290 -17.86 5.24 -25.19
N VAL A 291 -18.62 5.31 -24.11
CA VAL A 291 -19.76 4.42 -23.85
C VAL A 291 -20.95 4.78 -24.76
N THR A 292 -21.21 6.07 -24.98
CA THR A 292 -22.30 6.52 -25.88
C THR A 292 -21.99 6.26 -27.36
N ALA A 293 -20.71 6.18 -27.74
CA ALA A 293 -20.28 5.88 -29.11
C ALA A 293 -20.23 4.35 -29.43
N ALA A 294 -20.28 3.48 -28.42
CA ALA A 294 -20.35 2.05 -28.64
C ALA A 294 -21.82 1.64 -28.88
N PRO A 295 -22.16 0.94 -30.01
CA PRO A 295 -23.50 0.39 -30.14
C PRO A 295 -23.76 -0.56 -29.00
N LEU A 296 -24.93 -0.40 -28.33
CA LEU A 296 -25.38 -1.39 -27.36
C LEU A 296 -25.26 -2.78 -27.97
N PRO A 297 -24.71 -3.80 -27.30
CA PRO A 297 -24.75 -5.16 -27.77
C PRO A 297 -26.24 -5.54 -27.91
N THR A 298 -26.70 -5.63 -29.14
CA THR A 298 -28.01 -6.21 -29.47
C THR A 298 -27.97 -7.63 -28.98
N VAL A 299 -28.77 -7.97 -27.98
CA VAL A 299 -28.99 -9.36 -27.56
C VAL A 299 -29.67 -10.05 -28.74
N THR A 300 -28.89 -10.59 -29.65
CA THR A 300 -29.40 -11.49 -30.69
C THR A 300 -29.70 -12.79 -30.01
N ALA A 301 -30.98 -13.13 -29.94
CA ALA A 301 -31.42 -14.42 -29.48
C ALA A 301 -30.68 -15.50 -30.28
N THR A 302 -29.96 -16.36 -29.58
CA THR A 302 -29.26 -17.52 -30.16
C THR A 302 -30.30 -18.48 -30.77
N PRO A 303 -30.24 -18.76 -32.08
CA PRO A 303 -31.08 -19.81 -32.66
C PRO A 303 -30.61 -21.16 -32.13
N GLN A 304 -31.59 -21.97 -31.76
CA GLN A 304 -31.41 -23.36 -31.35
C GLN A 304 -30.74 -24.16 -32.49
N PRO A 305 -29.70 -24.98 -32.23
CA PRO A 305 -29.01 -25.71 -33.27
C PRO A 305 -29.89 -26.82 -33.88
N THR A 306 -30.14 -26.72 -35.17
CA THR A 306 -30.68 -27.81 -35.98
C THR A 306 -29.50 -28.74 -36.35
N ALA A 307 -29.66 -30.02 -36.05
CA ALA A 307 -28.66 -31.04 -36.39
C ALA A 307 -28.55 -31.23 -37.91
N THR A 308 -27.36 -31.05 -38.47
CA THR A 308 -27.05 -31.46 -39.85
C THR A 308 -25.72 -32.20 -39.90
N ALA A 309 -25.70 -33.26 -40.69
CA ALA A 309 -24.70 -34.33 -40.77
C ALA A 309 -23.27 -33.87 -41.10
N THR A 310 -22.35 -34.60 -40.52
CA THR A 310 -20.88 -34.48 -40.61
C THR A 310 -20.36 -34.91 -41.97
N PRO A 311 -19.42 -34.13 -42.59
CA PRO A 311 -18.43 -34.67 -43.53
C PRO A 311 -17.10 -34.90 -42.85
N GLN A 312 -16.44 -35.99 -43.28
CA GLN A 312 -15.15 -36.52 -42.81
C GLN A 312 -13.97 -35.59 -43.07
N PRO A 313 -12.96 -35.55 -42.18
CA PRO A 313 -11.90 -34.53 -42.19
C PRO A 313 -10.80 -34.81 -43.21
N THR A 314 -10.43 -33.78 -43.97
CA THR A 314 -9.15 -33.68 -44.70
C THR A 314 -8.11 -33.09 -43.77
N ALA A 315 -6.97 -33.75 -43.62
CA ALA A 315 -5.87 -33.32 -42.77
C ALA A 315 -5.20 -32.05 -43.35
N THR A 316 -5.27 -30.96 -42.59
CA THR A 316 -4.48 -29.75 -42.85
C THR A 316 -3.64 -29.45 -41.63
N ALA A 317 -2.37 -29.11 -41.85
CA ALA A 317 -1.35 -28.91 -40.83
C ALA A 317 -1.81 -27.92 -39.74
N THR A 318 -1.67 -28.34 -38.48
CA THR A 318 -1.99 -27.57 -37.27
C THR A 318 -0.96 -26.46 -37.06
N PRO A 319 -1.35 -25.18 -36.95
CA PRO A 319 -0.47 -24.15 -36.43
C PRO A 319 -0.23 -24.40 -34.94
N GLN A 320 1.03 -24.36 -34.55
CA GLN A 320 1.46 -24.48 -33.15
C GLN A 320 0.77 -23.41 -32.31
N PRO A 321 0.17 -23.74 -31.15
CA PRO A 321 -0.53 -22.75 -30.32
C PRO A 321 0.47 -21.76 -29.75
N THR A 322 0.28 -20.47 -30.07
CA THR A 322 0.95 -19.38 -29.40
C THR A 322 0.44 -19.36 -27.93
N VAL A 323 1.30 -19.70 -27.00
CA VAL A 323 1.02 -19.63 -25.58
C VAL A 323 0.80 -18.15 -25.21
N THR A 324 -0.44 -17.74 -25.16
CA THR A 324 -0.83 -16.48 -24.55
C THR A 324 -0.54 -16.61 -23.05
N ALA A 325 0.47 -15.88 -22.58
CA ALA A 325 0.82 -15.85 -21.17
C ALA A 325 -0.39 -15.38 -20.36
N THR A 326 -0.98 -16.30 -19.60
CA THR A 326 -2.00 -15.97 -18.60
C THR A 326 -1.40 -14.97 -17.62
N PRO A 327 -2.04 -13.82 -17.34
CA PRO A 327 -1.54 -12.88 -16.35
C PRO A 327 -1.36 -13.60 -15.02
N ALA A 328 -0.17 -13.45 -14.42
CA ALA A 328 0.12 -14.01 -13.12
C ALA A 328 -0.95 -13.56 -12.11
N PRO A 329 -1.56 -14.47 -11.33
CA PRO A 329 -2.61 -14.11 -10.39
C PRO A 329 -2.07 -13.09 -9.39
N ALA A 330 -2.80 -12.01 -9.19
CA ALA A 330 -2.48 -10.96 -8.22
C ALA A 330 -2.10 -11.58 -6.87
N VAL A 331 -0.91 -11.25 -6.37
CA VAL A 331 -0.38 -11.80 -5.11
C VAL A 331 -1.29 -11.38 -3.97
N GLN A 332 -2.06 -12.33 -3.44
CA GLN A 332 -3.00 -12.09 -2.34
C GLN A 332 -2.23 -11.81 -1.05
N PRO A 333 -2.67 -10.83 -0.23
CA PRO A 333 -2.00 -10.51 1.03
C PRO A 333 -1.96 -11.72 1.96
N THR A 334 -0.76 -12.09 2.39
CA THR A 334 -0.54 -13.23 3.27
C THR A 334 -0.33 -12.75 4.71
N PHE A 335 -1.16 -13.19 5.64
CA PHE A 335 -1.06 -12.86 7.07
C PHE A 335 -0.30 -13.95 7.82
N SER A 336 0.77 -13.58 8.54
CA SER A 336 1.47 -14.52 9.41
C SER A 336 0.64 -14.80 10.67
N LEU A 337 0.36 -16.05 10.96
CA LEU A 337 -0.44 -16.47 12.09
C LEU A 337 0.31 -17.56 12.90
N PRO A 338 1.24 -17.19 13.80
CA PRO A 338 1.86 -18.15 14.67
C PRO A 338 0.83 -18.67 15.69
N LEU A 339 0.76 -19.99 15.84
CA LEU A 339 -0.14 -20.66 16.80
C LEU A 339 0.65 -21.68 17.61
N ARG A 340 0.28 -21.87 18.87
CA ARG A 340 0.67 -23.02 19.66
C ARG A 340 -0.19 -24.23 19.26
N VAL A 341 0.36 -25.43 19.33
CA VAL A 341 -0.44 -26.66 19.18
C VAL A 341 -1.69 -26.60 20.09
N LYS A 342 -2.84 -26.98 19.54
CA LYS A 342 -4.19 -26.89 20.14
C LYS A 342 -4.76 -25.46 20.25
N GLN A 343 -4.01 -24.43 19.92
CA GLN A 343 -4.54 -23.05 19.88
C GLN A 343 -5.42 -22.87 18.64
N SER A 344 -6.47 -22.05 18.80
CA SER A 344 -7.35 -21.67 17.69
C SER A 344 -7.36 -20.15 17.52
N TYR A 345 -7.57 -19.74 16.28
CA TYR A 345 -7.81 -18.35 15.90
C TYR A 345 -9.10 -18.27 15.05
N LYS A 346 -9.95 -17.31 15.33
CA LYS A 346 -11.20 -17.11 14.59
C LYS A 346 -11.09 -15.90 13.68
N VAL A 347 -11.32 -16.10 12.40
CA VAL A 347 -11.40 -15.05 11.40
C VAL A 347 -12.83 -14.52 11.38
N SER A 348 -13.00 -13.20 11.25
CA SER A 348 -14.29 -12.52 11.16
C SER A 348 -14.72 -12.35 9.71
N GLY A 349 -16.04 -12.23 9.46
CA GLY A 349 -16.63 -11.95 8.15
C GLY A 349 -17.54 -13.08 7.65
N LYS A 350 -18.32 -12.81 6.60
CA LYS A 350 -19.15 -13.82 5.92
C LYS A 350 -18.25 -14.65 4.99
N ILE A 351 -17.99 -15.90 5.38
CA ILE A 351 -17.05 -16.79 4.69
C ILE A 351 -17.81 -17.64 3.67
N LYS A 352 -17.32 -17.65 2.42
CA LYS A 352 -17.84 -18.47 1.31
C LYS A 352 -17.10 -19.81 1.21
N LYS A 353 -15.75 -19.77 1.28
CA LYS A 353 -14.90 -20.97 1.12
C LYS A 353 -13.68 -20.89 2.02
N VAL A 354 -13.23 -22.04 2.50
CA VAL A 354 -11.98 -22.20 3.26
C VAL A 354 -11.17 -23.37 2.73
N SER A 355 -9.85 -23.24 2.75
CA SER A 355 -8.93 -24.33 2.42
C SER A 355 -7.64 -24.25 3.25
N THR A 356 -6.94 -25.35 3.36
CA THR A 356 -5.63 -25.41 3.99
C THR A 356 -4.68 -26.24 3.14
N SER A 357 -3.42 -25.78 3.01
CA SER A 357 -2.39 -26.53 2.28
C SER A 357 -1.90 -27.77 3.04
N ASN A 358 -2.17 -27.87 4.35
CA ASN A 358 -1.78 -29.01 5.15
C ASN A 358 -2.76 -29.26 6.31
N ALA A 359 -3.74 -30.14 6.08
CA ALA A 359 -4.76 -30.48 7.06
C ALA A 359 -4.25 -31.27 8.28
N LYS A 360 -3.06 -31.89 8.19
CA LYS A 360 -2.37 -32.55 9.32
C LYS A 360 -1.79 -31.53 10.31
N VAL A 361 -1.40 -30.36 9.83
CA VAL A 361 -0.83 -29.27 10.62
C VAL A 361 -1.90 -28.31 11.15
N VAL A 362 -2.86 -27.94 10.29
CA VAL A 362 -3.90 -26.96 10.61
C VAL A 362 -5.24 -27.37 10.00
N SER A 363 -6.31 -27.28 10.76
CA SER A 363 -7.67 -27.34 10.22
C SER A 363 -8.33 -25.96 10.23
N VAL A 364 -9.24 -25.76 9.28
CA VAL A 364 -10.09 -24.58 9.22
C VAL A 364 -11.54 -25.02 8.93
N ASN A 365 -12.51 -24.45 9.61
CA ASN A 365 -13.91 -24.74 9.37
C ASN A 365 -14.63 -23.60 8.63
N LYS A 366 -15.83 -23.87 8.12
CA LYS A 366 -16.68 -22.89 7.38
C LYS A 366 -17.01 -21.64 8.20
N LYS A 367 -16.91 -21.69 9.54
CA LYS A 367 -17.10 -20.54 10.45
C LYS A 367 -15.80 -19.73 10.66
N GLY A 368 -14.72 -20.03 9.94
CA GLY A 368 -13.44 -19.33 10.01
C GLY A 368 -12.60 -19.65 11.24
N LYS A 369 -12.87 -20.73 11.95
CA LYS A 369 -12.01 -21.17 13.07
C LYS A 369 -10.85 -21.96 12.51
N ILE A 370 -9.65 -21.41 12.62
CA ILE A 370 -8.35 -22.00 12.30
C ILE A 370 -7.83 -22.68 13.56
N THR A 371 -7.54 -23.99 13.53
CA THR A 371 -7.07 -24.74 14.69
C THR A 371 -5.74 -25.41 14.38
N ALA A 372 -4.73 -25.15 15.21
CA ALA A 372 -3.42 -25.77 15.14
C ALA A 372 -3.43 -27.20 15.70
N LYS A 373 -3.06 -28.18 14.87
CA LYS A 373 -3.07 -29.62 15.24
C LYS A 373 -1.67 -30.14 15.59
N LYS A 374 -0.70 -29.92 14.70
CA LYS A 374 0.66 -30.44 14.82
C LYS A 374 1.68 -29.37 14.46
N VAL A 375 2.86 -29.42 15.04
CA VAL A 375 3.97 -28.51 14.68
C VAL A 375 4.26 -28.58 13.19
N GLY A 376 4.44 -27.42 12.56
CA GLY A 376 4.68 -27.31 11.13
C GLY A 376 4.20 -25.97 10.55
N LYS A 377 4.20 -25.89 9.23
CA LYS A 377 3.71 -24.72 8.49
C LYS A 377 2.55 -25.15 7.58
N ALA A 378 1.56 -24.27 7.43
CA ALA A 378 0.46 -24.42 6.48
C ALA A 378 -0.04 -23.06 6.01
N LYS A 379 -0.49 -22.96 4.76
CA LYS A 379 -1.27 -21.82 4.28
C LYS A 379 -2.76 -22.12 4.45
N VAL A 380 -3.50 -21.20 5.05
CA VAL A 380 -4.96 -21.26 5.13
C VAL A 380 -5.52 -20.15 4.27
N THR A 381 -6.34 -20.51 3.29
CA THR A 381 -7.00 -19.56 2.39
C THR A 381 -8.47 -19.45 2.78
N ILE A 382 -8.93 -18.22 2.96
CA ILE A 382 -10.32 -17.87 3.28
C ILE A 382 -10.87 -17.02 2.15
N THR A 383 -11.91 -17.48 1.49
CA THR A 383 -12.67 -16.70 0.51
C THR A 383 -13.95 -16.21 1.16
N TYR A 384 -14.17 -14.92 1.14
CA TYR A 384 -15.35 -14.28 1.70
C TYR A 384 -16.51 -14.23 0.72
N ALA A 385 -17.73 -13.95 1.21
CA ALA A 385 -18.93 -13.89 0.38
C ALA A 385 -18.85 -12.81 -0.72
N ASN A 386 -18.06 -11.76 -0.51
CA ASN A 386 -17.80 -10.69 -1.48
C ASN A 386 -16.74 -11.05 -2.54
N GLY A 387 -16.30 -12.31 -2.59
CA GLY A 387 -15.27 -12.78 -3.54
C GLY A 387 -13.83 -12.53 -3.12
N SER A 388 -13.57 -11.65 -2.13
CA SER A 388 -12.21 -11.38 -1.68
C SER A 388 -11.58 -12.61 -1.02
N THR A 389 -10.27 -12.74 -1.14
CA THR A 389 -9.52 -13.89 -0.59
C THR A 389 -8.43 -13.40 0.36
N GLN A 390 -8.32 -14.05 1.51
CA GLN A 390 -7.30 -13.78 2.51
C GLN A 390 -6.49 -15.04 2.79
N ILE A 391 -5.15 -14.93 2.76
CA ILE A 391 -4.24 -16.05 3.00
C ILE A 391 -3.55 -15.86 4.35
N TYR A 392 -3.59 -16.91 5.18
CA TYR A 392 -2.86 -16.98 6.45
C TYR A 392 -1.69 -17.94 6.33
N SER A 393 -0.46 -17.46 6.54
CA SER A 393 0.72 -18.30 6.73
C SER A 393 0.78 -18.73 8.19
N VAL A 394 0.31 -19.93 8.47
CA VAL A 394 0.22 -20.45 9.83
C VAL A 394 1.50 -21.22 10.18
N LYS A 395 2.21 -20.77 11.24
CA LYS A 395 3.33 -21.48 11.84
C LYS A 395 2.90 -22.04 13.18
N VAL A 396 2.80 -23.37 13.27
CA VAL A 396 2.44 -24.05 14.52
C VAL A 396 3.70 -24.46 15.28
N GLN A 397 3.75 -24.14 16.57
CA GLN A 397 4.88 -24.42 17.47
C GLN A 397 4.44 -25.10 18.77
N LYS A 398 5.36 -25.83 19.47
CA LYS A 398 5.08 -26.48 20.77
C LYS A 398 4.93 -25.44 21.89
N GLY A 399 5.83 -24.46 21.96
CA GLY A 399 5.86 -23.44 23.00
C GLY A 399 4.78 -22.37 22.82
N ILE A 400 4.60 -21.52 23.83
CA ILE A 400 3.69 -20.37 23.78
C ILE A 400 4.11 -19.40 22.68
N VAL A 401 3.14 -18.75 22.08
CA VAL A 401 3.39 -17.64 21.17
C VAL A 401 3.79 -16.42 22.00
N LYS A 402 5.05 -15.97 21.83
CA LYS A 402 5.60 -14.83 22.57
C LYS A 402 5.13 -13.51 21.98
N THR A 403 5.03 -12.48 22.83
CA THR A 403 4.75 -11.10 22.38
C THR A 403 6.00 -10.52 21.73
N THR A 404 5.84 -10.05 20.50
CA THR A 404 6.88 -9.33 19.75
C THR A 404 6.65 -7.82 19.78
N GLY A 405 5.39 -7.38 19.99
CA GLY A 405 5.02 -5.97 20.08
C GLY A 405 3.80 -5.71 20.98
N ILE A 406 3.68 -4.49 21.49
CA ILE A 406 2.51 -3.98 22.24
C ILE A 406 2.09 -2.67 21.59
N SER A 407 0.81 -2.50 21.34
CA SER A 407 0.21 -1.21 20.97
C SER A 407 -0.90 -0.82 21.94
N LEU A 408 -1.05 0.48 22.13
CA LEU A 408 -2.05 1.08 23.02
C LEU A 408 -2.99 1.99 22.21
N ASN A 409 -4.27 2.01 22.56
CA ASN A 409 -5.24 2.91 21.91
C ASN A 409 -4.95 4.40 22.18
N LYS A 410 -4.21 4.75 23.24
CA LYS A 410 -3.69 6.09 23.49
C LYS A 410 -2.34 6.01 24.21
N ARG A 411 -1.39 6.86 23.83
CA ARG A 411 -0.08 7.03 24.50
C ARG A 411 -0.07 8.21 25.48
N SER A 412 -1.04 9.08 25.33
CA SER A 412 -1.28 10.20 26.25
C SER A 412 -2.78 10.32 26.49
N VAL A 413 -3.17 10.53 27.75
CA VAL A 413 -4.56 10.68 28.18
C VAL A 413 -4.64 11.86 29.14
N THR A 414 -5.62 12.74 28.94
CA THR A 414 -5.95 13.79 29.90
C THR A 414 -7.28 13.46 30.55
N LEU A 415 -7.29 13.37 31.89
CA LEU A 415 -8.48 13.18 32.67
C LEU A 415 -8.86 14.53 33.34
N ALA A 416 -10.09 14.97 33.15
CA ALA A 416 -10.50 16.33 33.53
C ALA A 416 -10.45 16.57 35.06
N LYS A 417 -10.88 15.57 35.86
CA LYS A 417 -10.97 15.66 37.32
C LYS A 417 -10.92 14.29 37.99
N LYS A 418 -10.74 14.28 39.30
CA LYS A 418 -10.84 13.07 40.17
C LYS A 418 -12.10 12.25 39.86
N GLY A 419 -11.99 10.95 39.88
CA GLY A 419 -13.05 9.97 39.58
C GLY A 419 -13.25 9.66 38.08
N LYS A 420 -12.78 10.51 37.15
CA LYS A 420 -12.85 10.22 35.73
C LYS A 420 -11.95 9.03 35.37
N SER A 421 -12.41 8.21 34.45
CA SER A 421 -11.70 6.99 34.02
C SER A 421 -11.54 6.93 32.52
N PHE A 422 -10.54 6.15 32.10
CA PHE A 422 -10.26 5.86 30.69
C PHE A 422 -9.90 4.38 30.54
N GLN A 423 -10.43 3.72 29.50
CA GLN A 423 -10.08 2.34 29.20
C GLN A 423 -8.86 2.31 28.28
N LEU A 424 -7.71 1.96 28.82
CA LEU A 424 -6.50 1.70 28.05
C LEU A 424 -6.63 0.31 27.40
N LYS A 425 -6.83 0.28 26.08
CA LYS A 425 -6.90 -0.96 25.30
C LYS A 425 -5.51 -1.32 24.82
N VAL A 426 -5.15 -2.60 24.95
CA VAL A 426 -3.85 -3.15 24.57
C VAL A 426 -4.05 -4.18 23.47
N LYS A 427 -3.30 -4.04 22.39
CA LYS A 427 -3.19 -5.08 21.37
C LYS A 427 -1.78 -5.66 21.39
N LEU A 428 -1.67 -6.97 21.31
CA LEU A 428 -0.39 -7.68 21.23
C LEU A 428 -0.09 -8.08 19.80
N SER A 429 1.17 -8.01 19.42
CA SER A 429 1.67 -8.62 18.19
C SER A 429 2.57 -9.81 18.56
N PRO A 430 2.39 -10.97 17.93
CA PRO A 430 1.21 -11.32 17.12
C PRO A 430 -0.07 -11.39 17.97
N VAL A 431 -1.22 -11.21 17.32
CA VAL A 431 -2.55 -11.25 17.99
C VAL A 431 -2.82 -12.55 18.74
N THR A 432 -2.11 -13.60 18.38
CA THR A 432 -2.17 -14.94 18.98
C THR A 432 -1.24 -15.13 20.17
N SER A 433 -0.54 -14.07 20.61
CA SER A 433 0.33 -14.12 21.78
C SER A 433 -0.42 -14.62 23.01
N GLN A 434 0.23 -15.49 23.77
CA GLN A 434 -0.31 -16.09 25.00
C GLN A 434 0.35 -15.52 26.27
N GLN A 435 1.19 -14.47 26.13
CA GLN A 435 1.83 -13.85 27.29
C GLN A 435 0.89 -12.86 27.97
N LYS A 436 0.84 -12.94 29.30
CA LYS A 436 0.00 -12.09 30.14
C LYS A 436 0.36 -10.62 29.98
N ILE A 437 -0.66 -9.76 29.95
CA ILE A 437 -0.52 -8.31 30.02
C ILE A 437 -0.55 -7.87 31.47
N THR A 438 0.37 -7.01 31.86
CA THR A 438 0.44 -6.39 33.19
C THR A 438 0.55 -4.88 33.08
N TYR A 439 -0.02 -4.18 34.07
CA TYR A 439 -0.06 -2.72 34.12
C TYR A 439 0.58 -2.25 35.43
N LYS A 440 1.32 -1.14 35.37
CA LYS A 440 1.87 -0.46 36.55
C LYS A 440 1.79 1.06 36.37
N SER A 441 1.26 1.77 37.36
CA SER A 441 1.32 3.23 37.42
C SER A 441 2.61 3.67 38.10
N SER A 442 3.25 4.73 37.59
CA SER A 442 4.40 5.36 38.27
C SER A 442 3.98 6.17 39.52
N ASN A 443 2.69 6.56 39.55
CA ASN A 443 2.12 7.27 40.70
C ASN A 443 0.65 6.85 40.88
N PRO A 444 0.38 5.80 41.69
CA PRO A 444 -0.97 5.29 41.92
C PRO A 444 -1.89 6.27 42.62
N ASP A 445 -1.37 7.24 43.39
CA ASP A 445 -2.15 8.27 44.07
C ASP A 445 -2.69 9.30 43.10
N VAL A 446 -2.03 9.51 41.96
CA VAL A 446 -2.51 10.38 40.88
C VAL A 446 -3.43 9.61 39.94
N VAL A 447 -3.00 8.43 39.47
CA VAL A 447 -3.77 7.58 38.57
C VAL A 447 -3.59 6.12 38.96
N SER A 448 -4.65 5.44 39.33
CA SER A 448 -4.65 3.98 39.48
C SER A 448 -4.96 3.30 38.18
N VAL A 449 -4.46 2.06 38.00
CA VAL A 449 -4.74 1.20 36.85
C VAL A 449 -5.19 -0.17 37.31
N SER A 450 -6.29 -0.67 36.76
CA SER A 450 -6.77 -2.03 37.06
C SER A 450 -6.03 -3.09 36.22
N ALA A 451 -6.16 -4.37 36.60
CA ALA A 451 -5.63 -5.48 35.83
C ALA A 451 -6.21 -5.61 34.41
N LYS A 452 -7.36 -4.97 34.14
CA LYS A 452 -7.99 -4.88 32.82
C LYS A 452 -7.65 -3.59 32.05
N GLY A 453 -6.74 -2.74 32.59
CA GLY A 453 -6.30 -1.51 31.94
C GLY A 453 -7.25 -0.31 32.10
N LYS A 454 -8.20 -0.36 33.05
CA LYS A 454 -9.02 0.84 33.39
C LYS A 454 -8.18 1.77 34.23
N LEU A 455 -7.92 2.98 33.72
CA LEU A 455 -7.26 4.09 34.41
C LEU A 455 -8.30 4.88 35.18
N THR A 456 -8.00 5.28 36.42
CA THR A 456 -8.90 6.12 37.24
C THR A 456 -8.10 7.24 37.84
N ALA A 457 -8.53 8.49 37.62
CA ALA A 457 -7.95 9.69 38.22
C ALA A 457 -8.27 9.74 39.70
N ARG A 458 -7.25 9.94 40.53
CA ARG A 458 -7.37 10.05 42.01
C ARG A 458 -7.03 11.43 42.52
N LYS A 459 -5.94 12.03 41.99
CA LYS A 459 -5.45 13.34 42.40
C LYS A 459 -4.92 14.12 41.20
N LYS A 460 -4.93 15.45 41.23
CA LYS A 460 -4.27 16.32 40.25
C LYS A 460 -2.79 15.96 40.12
N GLY A 461 -2.28 15.91 38.90
CA GLY A 461 -0.89 15.57 38.61
C GLY A 461 -0.69 14.75 37.34
N THR A 462 0.47 14.13 37.23
CA THR A 462 0.82 13.30 36.12
C THR A 462 1.30 11.92 36.60
N ALA A 463 0.98 10.88 35.82
CA ALA A 463 1.48 9.55 36.06
C ALA A 463 1.77 8.88 34.70
N THR A 464 2.75 7.96 34.68
CA THR A 464 3.05 7.12 33.52
C THR A 464 2.56 5.70 33.78
N ILE A 465 1.68 5.21 32.94
CA ILE A 465 1.23 3.82 33.00
C ILE A 465 2.13 2.98 32.13
N THR A 466 2.81 2.03 32.72
CA THR A 466 3.63 1.03 32.03
C THR A 466 2.84 -0.24 31.80
N VAL A 467 2.74 -0.67 30.55
CA VAL A 467 2.11 -1.94 30.12
C VAL A 467 3.22 -2.90 29.71
N LYS A 468 3.20 -4.14 30.21
CA LYS A 468 4.17 -5.17 29.85
C LYS A 468 3.47 -6.45 29.37
N SER A 469 4.09 -7.15 28.43
CA SER A 469 3.76 -8.51 28.05
C SER A 469 5.03 -9.24 27.61
N GLY A 470 5.43 -10.24 28.37
CA GLY A 470 6.75 -10.86 28.23
C GLY A 470 7.87 -9.83 28.39
N LYS A 471 8.82 -9.82 27.45
CA LYS A 471 9.93 -8.84 27.42
C LYS A 471 9.54 -7.47 26.86
N LYS A 472 8.34 -7.33 26.30
CA LYS A 472 7.90 -6.06 25.67
C LYS A 472 7.22 -5.16 26.69
N LYS A 473 7.48 -3.85 26.56
CA LYS A 473 6.86 -2.80 27.39
C LYS A 473 6.41 -1.62 26.50
N MET A 474 5.35 -0.94 26.94
CA MET A 474 4.84 0.29 26.35
C MET A 474 4.32 1.21 27.46
N THR A 475 4.37 2.52 27.25
CA THR A 475 3.94 3.50 28.24
C THR A 475 2.84 4.39 27.72
N CYS A 476 1.96 4.84 28.63
CA CYS A 476 0.95 5.86 28.40
C CYS A 476 1.12 6.96 29.48
N LYS A 477 1.32 8.22 29.04
CA LYS A 477 1.35 9.40 29.94
C LYS A 477 -0.09 9.79 30.28
N VAL A 478 -0.38 10.01 31.56
CA VAL A 478 -1.73 10.44 32.00
C VAL A 478 -1.58 11.71 32.81
N LYS A 479 -2.35 12.75 32.40
CA LYS A 479 -2.43 14.04 33.13
C LYS A 479 -3.84 14.19 33.73
N VAL A 480 -3.92 14.46 35.01
CA VAL A 480 -5.16 14.81 35.69
C VAL A 480 -5.16 16.32 35.96
N LYS A 481 -6.19 17.05 35.47
CA LYS A 481 -6.23 18.52 35.52
C LYS A 481 -6.72 19.06 36.86
N LYS A 482 -7.76 18.45 37.46
CA LYS A 482 -8.36 18.85 38.73
C LYS A 482 -8.62 17.66 39.64
#